data_d39aeca28f1ebd4967e8976702b38273
#
_entry.id   d39aeca28f1ebd4967e8976702b38273
#
_cell.length_a   1.000
_cell.length_b   1.000
_cell.length_c   1.000
_cell.angle_alpha   90.00
_cell.angle_beta   90.00
_cell.angle_gamma   90.00
#
_symmetry.space_group_name_H-M   'P 1'
#
loop_
_entity.id
_entity.type
_entity.pdbx_description
1 polymer ?
#
loop_
_entity_poly.entity_id
_entity_poly.type
_entity_poly.pdbx_seq_one_letter_code
_entity_poly.pdbx_strand_id
1 'polypeptide(L)'
;MATGDNFYQDVDLTWGDYRAKILDGGKSLSLTLDKTSGSGFRSKREYLFGRIDMELKLVSGDSAGTVTAYYLSSEGPYHDEIDFEFLGNSSGEPYIVHTNVYIQGKGNREQQFYLWFDPTKKFHTYSIVWNPQRIIFLVDNIPIREYNNEEAIGVPFPSKQPMRVYSSLWDADQWATRGGLVKTNWLMLLSQAIIGISMPMPVFHHLVIMRKVWRWIVCCTTSHRSDVFSLDSLNRFFTAALLLD
;
A
#
# COMPACT_ATOMS: atom_id res chain seq x y z
N MET A 1 7.24 -19.50 20.13
CA MET A 1 5.89 -19.08 19.74
C MET A 1 6.04 -17.75 19.05
N ALA A 2 5.71 -17.64 17.77
CA ALA A 2 5.66 -16.36 17.09
C ALA A 2 4.56 -15.53 17.78
N THR A 3 4.91 -14.40 18.34
CA THR A 3 3.93 -13.44 18.85
C THR A 3 3.19 -12.94 17.61
N GLY A 4 1.90 -13.28 17.50
CA GLY A 4 1.06 -12.79 16.41
C GLY A 4 1.12 -11.27 16.36
N ASP A 5 1.14 -10.76 15.15
CA ASP A 5 1.21 -9.35 14.83
C ASP A 5 0.09 -8.57 15.52
N ASN A 6 0.44 -7.45 16.14
CA ASN A 6 -0.48 -6.71 16.97
C ASN A 6 -0.22 -5.21 16.80
N PHE A 7 -1.24 -4.48 16.36
CA PHE A 7 -1.15 -3.05 16.14
C PHE A 7 -0.64 -2.26 17.34
N TYR A 8 -0.95 -2.66 18.60
CA TYR A 8 -0.38 -2.01 19.77
C TYR A 8 1.15 -2.11 19.84
N GLN A 9 1.71 -3.20 19.31
CA GLN A 9 3.15 -3.45 19.36
C GLN A 9 3.87 -2.84 18.14
N ASP A 10 3.20 -2.81 16.99
CA ASP A 10 3.87 -2.58 15.69
C ASP A 10 3.70 -1.17 15.14
N VAL A 11 2.69 -0.40 15.60
CA VAL A 11 2.45 0.94 15.08
C VAL A 11 2.33 2.01 16.15
N ASP A 12 2.54 3.25 15.76
CA ASP A 12 2.21 4.47 16.47
C ASP A 12 1.09 5.19 15.75
N LEU A 13 0.03 5.58 16.48
CA LEU A 13 -0.98 6.50 15.98
C LEU A 13 -0.34 7.89 15.90
N THR A 14 -0.27 8.46 14.71
CA THR A 14 0.53 9.67 14.48
C THR A 14 -0.29 10.96 14.62
N TRP A 15 -1.57 10.90 14.30
CA TRP A 15 -2.49 12.03 14.38
C TRP A 15 -3.95 11.59 14.32
N GLY A 16 -4.86 12.49 14.67
CA GLY A 16 -6.31 12.26 14.57
C GLY A 16 -6.98 11.88 15.90
N ASP A 17 -6.24 11.78 17.01
CA ASP A 17 -6.76 11.49 18.35
C ASP A 17 -7.71 10.27 18.34
N TYR A 18 -8.96 10.46 18.80
CA TYR A 18 -10.00 9.42 18.82
C TYR A 18 -10.43 8.89 17.45
N ARG A 19 -9.97 9.50 16.34
CA ARG A 19 -10.29 9.10 14.96
C ARG A 19 -9.46 7.92 14.49
N ALA A 20 -8.32 7.66 15.11
CA ALA A 20 -7.54 6.45 14.91
C ALA A 20 -7.73 5.52 16.11
N LYS A 21 -8.22 4.30 15.87
CA LYS A 21 -8.53 3.34 16.95
C LYS A 21 -8.01 1.95 16.62
N ILE A 22 -7.29 1.36 17.56
CA ILE A 22 -6.93 -0.05 17.50
C ILE A 22 -8.07 -0.85 18.10
N LEU A 23 -8.55 -1.86 17.38
CA LEU A 23 -9.71 -2.67 17.69
C LEU A 23 -9.35 -4.16 17.80
N ASP A 24 -10.30 -4.98 18.22
CA ASP A 24 -10.23 -6.45 18.25
C ASP A 24 -8.97 -6.99 18.94
N GLY A 25 -8.58 -6.35 20.05
CA GLY A 25 -7.39 -6.76 20.80
C GLY A 25 -6.08 -6.54 20.07
N GLY A 26 -6.03 -5.61 19.13
CA GLY A 26 -4.85 -5.28 18.33
C GLY A 26 -4.82 -5.90 16.92
N LYS A 27 -5.89 -6.59 16.53
CA LYS A 27 -5.96 -7.27 15.21
C LYS A 27 -6.46 -6.39 14.08
N SER A 28 -7.17 -5.32 14.41
CA SER A 28 -7.68 -4.35 13.44
C SER A 28 -7.43 -2.92 13.89
N LEU A 29 -7.43 -2.00 12.95
CA LEU A 29 -7.28 -0.58 13.18
C LEU A 29 -8.27 0.18 12.31
N SER A 30 -8.95 1.16 12.87
CA SER A 30 -9.86 2.00 12.12
C SER A 30 -9.32 3.42 12.05
N LEU A 31 -9.41 4.02 10.86
CA LEU A 31 -9.19 5.43 10.62
C LEU A 31 -10.52 6.08 10.29
N THR A 32 -10.78 7.24 10.86
CA THR A 32 -11.95 8.06 10.56
C THR A 32 -11.55 9.47 10.19
N LEU A 33 -12.43 10.11 9.44
CA LEU A 33 -12.29 11.48 9.00
C LEU A 33 -13.57 12.23 9.34
N ASP A 34 -13.43 13.42 9.91
CA ASP A 34 -14.51 14.38 10.07
C ASP A 34 -14.06 15.75 9.56
N LYS A 35 -14.95 16.75 9.65
CA LYS A 35 -14.68 18.10 9.17
C LYS A 35 -13.46 18.77 9.83
N THR A 36 -13.05 18.31 11.01
CA THR A 36 -11.96 18.91 11.79
C THR A 36 -10.61 18.32 11.43
N SER A 37 -10.55 16.99 11.25
CA SER A 37 -9.30 16.27 11.00
C SER A 37 -9.56 14.86 10.44
N GLY A 38 -8.60 14.36 9.72
CA GLY A 38 -8.44 12.93 9.45
C GLY A 38 -7.67 12.23 10.54
N SER A 39 -7.07 11.10 10.19
CA SER A 39 -6.27 10.27 11.10
C SER A 39 -5.26 9.43 10.36
N GLY A 40 -4.25 8.94 11.07
CA GLY A 40 -3.23 8.11 10.49
C GLY A 40 -2.34 7.42 11.52
N PHE A 41 -1.57 6.45 11.01
CA PHE A 41 -0.57 5.73 11.80
C PHE A 41 0.70 5.50 10.98
N ARG A 42 1.77 5.10 11.68
CA ARG A 42 3.01 4.62 11.07
C ARG A 42 3.52 3.38 11.77
N SER A 43 4.31 2.56 11.08
CA SER A 43 5.05 1.48 11.72
C SER A 43 6.14 2.02 12.66
N LYS A 44 6.39 1.32 13.79
CA LYS A 44 7.51 1.63 14.68
C LYS A 44 8.85 1.30 14.05
N ARG A 45 8.88 0.30 13.18
CA ARG A 45 10.09 -0.17 12.50
C ARG A 45 10.20 0.41 11.10
N GLU A 46 11.43 0.49 10.64
CA GLU A 46 11.80 0.85 9.26
C GLU A 46 12.26 -0.40 8.52
N TYR A 47 12.05 -0.40 7.22
CA TYR A 47 12.35 -1.52 6.33
C TYR A 47 13.13 -1.01 5.12
N LEU A 48 14.19 -1.71 4.77
CA LEU A 48 14.86 -1.55 3.48
C LEU A 48 14.63 -2.83 2.70
N PHE A 49 13.74 -2.74 1.71
CA PHE A 49 13.23 -3.84 0.92
C PHE A 49 12.31 -4.79 1.71
N GLY A 50 11.46 -5.48 0.98
CA GLY A 50 10.52 -6.47 1.52
C GLY A 50 9.23 -6.54 0.72
N ARG A 51 8.37 -7.46 1.13
CA ARG A 51 6.97 -7.47 0.76
C ARG A 51 6.18 -6.99 1.96
N ILE A 52 5.33 -5.99 1.74
CA ILE A 52 4.44 -5.43 2.74
C ILE A 52 3.01 -5.57 2.21
N ASP A 53 2.17 -6.26 2.96
CA ASP A 53 0.77 -6.49 2.63
C ASP A 53 -0.10 -5.68 3.59
N MET A 54 -1.12 -5.02 3.06
CA MET A 54 -2.11 -4.29 3.84
C MET A 54 -3.52 -4.72 3.41
N GLU A 55 -4.33 -5.19 4.34
CA GLU A 55 -5.75 -5.42 4.09
C GLU A 55 -6.56 -4.17 4.40
N LEU A 56 -7.22 -3.62 3.39
CA LEU A 56 -8.02 -2.42 3.52
C LEU A 56 -9.47 -2.69 3.10
N LYS A 57 -10.39 -2.12 3.86
CA LYS A 57 -11.78 -1.92 3.46
C LYS A 57 -12.07 -0.43 3.49
N LEU A 58 -12.40 0.14 2.34
CA LEU A 58 -12.55 1.57 2.15
C LEU A 58 -13.91 2.10 2.61
N VAL A 59 -13.98 3.43 2.74
CA VAL A 59 -15.20 4.15 3.12
C VAL A 59 -16.29 3.89 2.10
N SER A 60 -17.46 3.44 2.56
CA SER A 60 -18.63 3.21 1.71
C SER A 60 -19.48 4.46 1.53
N GLY A 61 -20.36 4.45 0.52
CA GLY A 61 -21.27 5.56 0.24
C GLY A 61 -20.60 6.72 -0.47
N ASP A 62 -20.94 7.95 -0.08
CA ASP A 62 -20.34 9.16 -0.63
C ASP A 62 -19.01 9.45 0.06
N SER A 63 -17.93 9.13 -0.60
CA SER A 63 -16.55 9.35 -0.14
C SER A 63 -15.82 10.41 -0.98
N ALA A 64 -16.56 11.17 -1.80
CA ALA A 64 -15.96 12.20 -2.64
C ALA A 64 -15.09 13.17 -1.82
N GLY A 65 -13.98 13.59 -2.40
CA GLY A 65 -13.00 14.48 -1.77
C GLY A 65 -12.09 13.83 -0.74
N THR A 66 -12.28 12.54 -0.40
CA THR A 66 -11.41 11.86 0.56
C THR A 66 -10.28 11.10 -0.14
N VAL A 67 -9.16 10.96 0.54
CA VAL A 67 -8.08 10.04 0.17
C VAL A 67 -7.76 9.14 1.35
N THR A 68 -7.81 7.84 1.11
CA THR A 68 -7.17 6.84 1.95
C THR A 68 -5.82 6.53 1.33
N ALA A 69 -4.74 6.58 2.10
CA ALA A 69 -3.42 6.22 1.62
C ALA A 69 -2.84 5.05 2.43
N TYR A 70 -2.09 4.21 1.73
CA TYR A 70 -1.20 3.20 2.27
C TYR A 70 0.13 3.31 1.53
N TYR A 71 1.20 3.56 2.26
CA TYR A 71 2.47 3.88 1.62
C TYR A 71 3.68 3.54 2.49
N LEU A 72 4.82 3.43 1.84
CA LEU A 72 6.13 3.38 2.48
C LEU A 72 6.78 4.75 2.31
N SER A 73 7.35 5.31 3.37
CA SER A 73 8.08 6.58 3.27
C SER A 73 9.25 6.62 4.24
N SER A 74 10.37 7.19 3.78
CA SER A 74 11.47 7.65 4.63
C SER A 74 11.16 9.07 5.12
N GLU A 75 11.96 9.56 6.06
CA GLU A 75 11.71 10.88 6.64
C GLU A 75 12.50 12.00 5.95
N GLY A 76 11.99 13.22 6.06
CA GLY A 76 12.66 14.44 5.63
C GLY A 76 12.32 14.92 4.22
N PRO A 77 12.91 16.08 3.81
CA PRO A 77 12.53 16.74 2.57
C PRO A 77 13.01 16.01 1.30
N TYR A 78 13.97 15.10 1.45
CA TYR A 78 14.50 14.25 0.38
C TYR A 78 14.10 12.78 0.57
N HIS A 79 12.87 12.55 1.09
CA HIS A 79 12.36 11.20 1.33
C HIS A 79 12.20 10.41 0.02
N ASP A 80 12.31 9.10 0.15
CA ASP A 80 11.82 8.15 -0.83
C ASP A 80 10.44 7.67 -0.36
N GLU A 81 9.50 7.41 -1.31
CA GLU A 81 8.14 7.00 -0.96
C GLU A 81 7.55 6.09 -2.05
N ILE A 82 6.71 5.14 -1.66
CA ILE A 82 6.03 4.19 -2.56
C ILE A 82 4.57 4.12 -2.15
N ASP A 83 3.65 4.58 -3.02
CA ASP A 83 2.28 4.91 -2.64
C ASP A 83 1.22 4.05 -3.29
N PHE A 84 0.23 3.67 -2.47
CA PHE A 84 -1.15 3.47 -2.87
C PHE A 84 -2.01 4.60 -2.31
N GLU A 85 -2.76 5.28 -3.17
CA GLU A 85 -3.75 6.28 -2.79
C GLU A 85 -5.12 5.89 -3.38
N PHE A 86 -6.13 5.88 -2.54
CA PHE A 86 -7.49 5.52 -2.90
C PHE A 86 -8.35 6.78 -2.87
N LEU A 87 -8.67 7.29 -4.04
CA LEU A 87 -9.46 8.49 -4.20
C LEU A 87 -10.94 8.15 -4.10
N GLY A 88 -11.60 8.70 -3.10
CA GLY A 88 -13.02 8.56 -2.90
C GLY A 88 -13.84 9.16 -4.05
N ASN A 89 -15.09 8.75 -4.15
CA ASN A 89 -15.98 9.21 -5.21
C ASN A 89 -17.42 9.35 -4.70
N SER A 90 -18.29 9.93 -5.52
CA SER A 90 -19.71 10.02 -5.25
C SER A 90 -20.33 8.61 -5.14
N SER A 91 -21.42 8.50 -4.40
CA SER A 91 -22.14 7.22 -4.22
C SER A 91 -22.46 6.55 -5.56
N GLY A 92 -22.06 5.28 -5.70
CA GLY A 92 -22.28 4.49 -6.92
C GLY A 92 -21.17 4.60 -7.97
N GLU A 93 -20.26 5.55 -7.82
CA GLU A 93 -19.10 5.70 -8.70
C GLU A 93 -17.88 4.94 -8.12
N PRO A 94 -17.01 4.38 -8.96
CA PRO A 94 -15.89 3.58 -8.50
C PRO A 94 -14.79 4.44 -7.85
N TYR A 95 -14.09 3.89 -6.88
CA TYR A 95 -12.80 4.41 -6.41
C TYR A 95 -11.77 4.42 -7.54
N ILE A 96 -10.93 5.45 -7.55
CA ILE A 96 -9.73 5.51 -8.37
C ILE A 96 -8.54 5.18 -7.48
N VAL A 97 -7.70 4.25 -7.91
CA VAL A 97 -6.45 3.90 -7.23
C VAL A 97 -5.29 4.57 -7.96
N HIS A 98 -4.55 5.40 -7.25
CA HIS A 98 -3.27 5.92 -7.68
C HIS A 98 -2.15 5.08 -7.09
N THR A 99 -1.08 4.93 -7.84
CA THR A 99 0.21 4.49 -7.35
C THR A 99 1.27 5.51 -7.74
N ASN A 100 2.21 5.79 -6.86
CA ASN A 100 3.30 6.70 -7.14
C ASN A 100 4.62 6.20 -6.55
N VAL A 101 5.73 6.75 -7.02
CA VAL A 101 7.08 6.50 -6.46
C VAL A 101 7.79 7.83 -6.37
N TYR A 102 8.15 8.22 -5.13
CA TYR A 102 9.00 9.38 -4.87
C TYR A 102 10.43 8.91 -4.64
N ILE A 103 11.37 9.67 -5.18
CA ILE A 103 12.79 9.45 -4.96
C ILE A 103 13.43 10.81 -4.69
N GLN A 104 14.04 10.94 -3.51
CA GLN A 104 14.61 12.18 -3.02
C GLN A 104 13.61 13.36 -3.08
N GLY A 105 12.37 13.12 -2.64
CA GLY A 105 11.29 14.11 -2.60
C GLY A 105 10.66 14.43 -3.96
N LYS A 106 10.99 13.71 -5.02
CA LYS A 106 10.47 13.93 -6.38
C LYS A 106 9.56 12.77 -6.80
N GLY A 107 8.27 13.04 -6.93
CA GLY A 107 7.25 12.14 -7.47
C GLY A 107 7.10 12.29 -8.99
N ASN A 108 5.89 12.60 -9.44
CA ASN A 108 5.49 12.72 -10.86
C ASN A 108 5.60 11.40 -11.63
N ARG A 109 5.28 10.29 -10.95
CA ARG A 109 5.27 8.94 -11.51
C ARG A 109 3.95 8.26 -11.25
N GLU A 110 2.88 9.05 -11.16
CA GLU A 110 1.53 8.58 -10.89
C GLU A 110 1.02 7.68 -12.02
N GLN A 111 0.34 6.61 -11.63
CA GLN A 111 -0.49 5.80 -12.51
C GLN A 111 -1.83 5.56 -11.84
N GLN A 112 -2.91 5.64 -12.61
CA GLN A 112 -4.29 5.46 -12.16
C GLN A 112 -4.84 4.12 -12.61
N PHE A 113 -5.65 3.50 -11.73
CA PHE A 113 -6.31 2.23 -11.99
C PHE A 113 -7.75 2.28 -11.49
N TYR A 114 -8.63 1.56 -12.19
CA TYR A 114 -9.93 1.17 -11.68
C TYR A 114 -9.88 -0.27 -11.18
N LEU A 115 -10.41 -0.51 -9.98
CA LEU A 115 -10.52 -1.85 -9.43
C LEU A 115 -11.65 -2.60 -10.13
N TRP A 116 -11.50 -3.92 -10.25
CA TRP A 116 -12.51 -4.83 -10.83
C TRP A 116 -13.55 -5.29 -9.81
N PHE A 117 -13.56 -4.69 -8.62
CA PHE A 117 -14.47 -4.94 -7.51
C PHE A 117 -14.79 -3.63 -6.78
N ASP A 118 -15.80 -3.69 -5.88
CA ASP A 118 -16.11 -2.59 -4.96
C ASP A 118 -15.29 -2.75 -3.67
N PRO A 119 -14.28 -1.89 -3.42
CA PRO A 119 -13.38 -2.00 -2.27
C PRO A 119 -14.04 -1.64 -0.93
N THR A 120 -15.30 -1.21 -0.95
CA THR A 120 -16.07 -0.86 0.25
C THR A 120 -16.84 -2.04 0.85
N LYS A 121 -16.97 -3.16 0.12
CA LYS A 121 -17.80 -4.30 0.53
C LYS A 121 -17.08 -5.27 1.46
N LYS A 122 -15.79 -5.51 1.24
CA LYS A 122 -14.95 -6.43 2.02
C LYS A 122 -13.51 -5.95 2.05
N PHE A 123 -12.71 -6.58 2.88
CA PHE A 123 -11.26 -6.37 2.86
C PHE A 123 -10.63 -6.94 1.60
N HIS A 124 -9.66 -6.24 1.06
CA HIS A 124 -8.81 -6.64 -0.04
C HIS A 124 -7.36 -6.38 0.32
N THR A 125 -6.46 -7.22 -0.18
CA THR A 125 -5.03 -7.10 0.09
C THR A 125 -4.36 -6.23 -0.97
N TYR A 126 -3.68 -5.20 -0.51
CA TYR A 126 -2.84 -4.32 -1.34
C TYR A 126 -1.39 -4.52 -0.94
N SER A 127 -0.56 -4.96 -1.88
CA SER A 127 0.81 -5.36 -1.59
C SER A 127 1.81 -4.48 -2.33
N ILE A 128 2.88 -4.10 -1.64
CA ILE A 128 4.08 -3.51 -2.21
C ILE A 128 5.20 -4.53 -2.07
N VAL A 129 5.69 -5.05 -3.19
CA VAL A 129 6.91 -5.86 -3.24
C VAL A 129 8.04 -4.97 -3.70
N TRP A 130 8.95 -4.65 -2.81
CA TRP A 130 10.07 -3.75 -3.06
C TRP A 130 11.40 -4.48 -2.83
N ASN A 131 12.23 -4.53 -3.85
CA ASN A 131 13.55 -5.15 -3.80
C ASN A 131 14.55 -4.34 -4.64
N PRO A 132 15.86 -4.65 -4.63
CA PRO A 132 16.85 -3.87 -5.37
C PRO A 132 16.65 -3.82 -6.89
N GLN A 133 15.84 -4.71 -7.48
CA GLN A 133 15.62 -4.76 -8.91
C GLN A 133 14.35 -4.03 -9.34
N ARG A 134 13.31 -4.03 -8.48
CA ARG A 134 12.01 -3.49 -8.85
C ARG A 134 11.07 -3.25 -7.68
N ILE A 135 10.02 -2.50 -7.95
CA ILE A 135 8.83 -2.40 -7.13
C ILE A 135 7.66 -2.99 -7.90
N ILE A 136 6.86 -3.85 -7.25
CA ILE A 136 5.63 -4.40 -7.83
C ILE A 136 4.48 -4.03 -6.91
N PHE A 137 3.44 -3.43 -7.48
CA PHE A 137 2.17 -3.17 -6.82
C PHE A 137 1.18 -4.28 -7.17
N LEU A 138 0.57 -4.89 -6.15
CA LEU A 138 -0.41 -5.96 -6.35
C LEU A 138 -1.72 -5.64 -5.61
N VAL A 139 -2.82 -6.13 -6.18
CA VAL A 139 -4.14 -6.12 -5.54
C VAL A 139 -4.65 -7.56 -5.54
N ASP A 140 -4.96 -8.12 -4.36
CA ASP A 140 -5.32 -9.54 -4.18
C ASP A 140 -4.33 -10.48 -4.90
N ASN A 141 -3.03 -10.23 -4.76
CA ASN A 141 -1.92 -10.92 -5.42
C ASN A 141 -1.87 -10.78 -6.96
N ILE A 142 -2.71 -9.96 -7.57
CA ILE A 142 -2.66 -9.66 -9.00
C ILE A 142 -1.77 -8.42 -9.21
N PRO A 143 -0.67 -8.50 -9.96
CA PRO A 143 0.16 -7.35 -10.27
C PRO A 143 -0.61 -6.33 -11.12
N ILE A 144 -0.57 -5.07 -10.70
CA ILE A 144 -1.18 -3.96 -11.45
C ILE A 144 -0.14 -2.99 -12.00
N ARG A 145 1.05 -2.93 -11.39
CA ARG A 145 2.15 -2.05 -11.81
C ARG A 145 3.49 -2.66 -11.45
N GLU A 146 4.48 -2.44 -12.31
CA GLU A 146 5.89 -2.68 -12.05
C GLU A 146 6.70 -1.39 -12.28
N TYR A 147 7.67 -1.13 -11.40
CA TYR A 147 8.63 -0.04 -11.53
C TYR A 147 10.05 -0.63 -11.37
N ASN A 148 10.77 -0.73 -12.48
CA ASN A 148 12.10 -1.35 -12.52
C ASN A 148 13.18 -0.39 -12.04
N ASN A 149 14.24 -0.95 -11.45
CA ASN A 149 15.45 -0.22 -11.16
C ASN A 149 16.27 -0.04 -12.44
N GLU A 150 16.31 1.19 -12.92
CA GLU A 150 17.06 1.57 -14.12
C GLU A 150 18.12 2.66 -13.78
N GLU A 151 18.67 2.61 -12.56
CA GLU A 151 19.73 3.54 -12.12
C GLU A 151 20.95 3.50 -13.06
N ALA A 152 21.21 2.36 -13.70
CA ALA A 152 22.30 2.20 -14.67
C ALA A 152 22.20 3.14 -15.89
N ILE A 153 20.98 3.56 -16.24
CA ILE A 153 20.73 4.52 -17.33
C ILE A 153 20.24 5.88 -16.84
N GLY A 154 20.44 6.16 -15.54
CA GLY A 154 20.15 7.46 -14.96
C GLY A 154 18.72 7.67 -14.46
N VAL A 155 17.87 6.64 -14.43
CA VAL A 155 16.53 6.70 -13.82
C VAL A 155 16.66 6.38 -12.32
N PRO A 156 16.33 7.32 -11.42
CA PRO A 156 16.51 7.08 -10.00
C PRO A 156 15.57 6.00 -9.45
N PHE A 157 16.03 5.27 -8.43
CA PHE A 157 15.29 4.20 -7.77
C PHE A 157 15.44 4.31 -6.23
N PRO A 158 14.40 4.02 -5.44
CA PRO A 158 14.47 4.07 -3.98
C PRO A 158 15.19 2.82 -3.45
N SER A 159 16.51 2.89 -3.33
CA SER A 159 17.38 1.75 -2.99
C SER A 159 18.20 1.94 -1.71
N LYS A 160 18.17 3.13 -1.09
CA LYS A 160 19.15 3.51 -0.05
C LYS A 160 18.52 3.89 1.28
N GLN A 161 17.28 4.36 1.30
CA GLN A 161 16.63 4.89 2.49
C GLN A 161 15.66 3.85 3.08
N PRO A 162 15.85 3.41 4.33
CA PRO A 162 14.82 2.64 5.02
C PRO A 162 13.53 3.44 5.16
N MET A 163 12.39 2.78 5.01
CA MET A 163 11.07 3.40 5.04
C MET A 163 10.19 2.78 6.12
N ARG A 164 9.31 3.60 6.70
CA ARG A 164 8.20 3.14 7.55
C ARG A 164 6.97 2.90 6.68
N VAL A 165 6.12 2.02 7.18
CA VAL A 165 4.76 1.84 6.65
C VAL A 165 3.87 2.91 7.25
N TYR A 166 3.10 3.59 6.42
CA TYR A 166 2.12 4.58 6.82
C TYR A 166 0.75 4.21 6.26
N SER A 167 -0.29 4.64 6.95
CA SER A 167 -1.63 4.73 6.38
C SER A 167 -2.34 5.96 6.95
N SER A 168 -3.13 6.61 6.12
CA SER A 168 -3.88 7.81 6.49
C SER A 168 -5.21 7.89 5.77
N LEU A 169 -6.16 8.58 6.41
CA LEU A 169 -7.42 9.02 5.80
C LEU A 169 -7.55 10.51 6.03
N TRP A 170 -7.70 11.27 4.96
CA TRP A 170 -7.72 12.73 5.01
C TRP A 170 -8.60 13.36 3.95
N ASP A 171 -8.91 14.65 4.15
CA ASP A 171 -9.66 15.48 3.22
C ASP A 171 -8.74 16.07 2.16
N ALA A 172 -8.97 15.67 0.93
CA ALA A 172 -8.25 16.10 -0.26
C ALA A 172 -9.19 16.70 -1.30
N ASP A 173 -10.24 17.36 -0.85
CA ASP A 173 -11.33 17.86 -1.69
C ASP A 173 -10.87 18.86 -2.76
N GLN A 174 -9.64 19.39 -2.61
CA GLN A 174 -9.08 20.34 -3.58
C GLN A 174 -8.66 19.66 -4.88
N TRP A 175 -8.38 18.33 -4.88
CA TRP A 175 -7.86 17.65 -6.06
C TRP A 175 -8.37 16.22 -6.28
N ALA A 176 -8.80 15.50 -5.23
CA ALA A 176 -8.99 14.04 -5.29
C ALA A 176 -10.11 13.64 -6.27
N THR A 177 -11.33 14.11 -6.07
CA THR A 177 -12.47 13.65 -6.88
C THR A 177 -12.65 14.56 -8.10
N ARG A 178 -12.44 13.98 -9.29
CA ARG A 178 -12.54 14.70 -10.58
C ARG A 178 -11.69 15.97 -10.60
N GLY A 179 -10.46 15.92 -10.07
CA GLY A 179 -9.58 17.07 -10.01
C GLY A 179 -10.06 18.17 -9.05
N GLY A 180 -10.82 17.81 -8.02
CA GLY A 180 -11.39 18.75 -7.04
C GLY A 180 -12.71 19.40 -7.44
N LEU A 181 -13.32 18.96 -8.55
CA LEU A 181 -14.65 19.45 -8.98
C LEU A 181 -15.78 18.93 -8.06
N VAL A 182 -15.59 17.78 -7.44
CA VAL A 182 -16.56 17.21 -6.50
C VAL A 182 -15.97 17.29 -5.10
N LYS A 183 -16.70 18.00 -4.21
CA LYS A 183 -16.25 18.29 -2.86
C LYS A 183 -16.76 17.28 -1.85
N THR A 184 -16.09 17.20 -0.71
CA THR A 184 -16.49 16.37 0.42
C THR A 184 -17.84 16.79 0.96
N ASN A 185 -18.77 15.84 1.00
CA ASN A 185 -20.08 16.05 1.60
C ASN A 185 -20.05 15.68 3.08
N TRP A 186 -19.76 16.64 3.93
CA TRP A 186 -19.60 16.43 5.37
C TRP A 186 -20.84 15.92 6.08
N LEU A 187 -22.05 16.17 5.55
CA LEU A 187 -23.28 15.63 6.13
C LEU A 187 -23.42 14.12 5.93
N MET A 188 -22.92 13.63 4.80
CA MET A 188 -22.97 12.19 4.48
C MET A 188 -21.77 11.44 5.08
N LEU A 189 -20.60 12.07 5.11
CA LEU A 189 -19.36 11.46 5.59
C LEU A 189 -19.35 11.19 7.10
N LEU A 190 -19.93 12.09 7.90
CA LEU A 190 -19.98 11.98 9.38
C LEU A 190 -20.68 10.71 9.88
N SER A 191 -21.50 10.07 9.07
CA SER A 191 -22.21 8.85 9.43
C SER A 191 -21.53 7.55 8.95
N GLN A 192 -20.47 7.61 8.13
CA GLN A 192 -19.98 6.44 7.40
C GLN A 192 -18.46 6.27 7.35
N ALA A 193 -17.67 7.18 7.89
CA ALA A 193 -16.21 7.19 7.75
C ALA A 193 -15.50 6.24 8.73
N ILE A 194 -15.68 4.95 8.58
CA ILE A 194 -14.90 3.94 9.32
C ILE A 194 -14.13 3.09 8.32
N ILE A 195 -12.82 3.15 8.38
CA ILE A 195 -11.94 2.24 7.65
C ILE A 195 -11.44 1.20 8.64
N GLY A 196 -11.79 -0.06 8.39
CA GLY A 196 -11.17 -1.17 9.08
C GLY A 196 -9.91 -1.59 8.33
N ILE A 197 -8.79 -1.65 9.03
CA ILE A 197 -7.57 -2.25 8.52
C ILE A 197 -7.39 -3.54 9.30
N SER A 198 -7.45 -4.68 8.61
CA SER A 198 -7.06 -5.96 9.17
C SER A 198 -5.71 -6.32 8.58
N MET A 199 -4.70 -6.45 9.41
CA MET A 199 -3.41 -6.97 8.96
C MET A 199 -3.29 -8.42 9.44
N PRO A 200 -3.36 -9.41 8.56
CA PRO A 200 -2.59 -10.61 8.78
C PRO A 200 -1.15 -10.20 8.47
N MET A 201 -0.35 -9.98 9.48
CA MET A 201 1.07 -9.71 9.31
C MET A 201 1.87 -11.01 9.33
N PRO A 202 2.08 -11.72 8.24
CA PRO A 202 3.17 -12.69 8.15
C PRO A 202 4.39 -12.08 7.48
N VAL A 203 4.79 -10.84 7.81
CA VAL A 203 5.74 -10.14 6.93
C VAL A 203 7.17 -10.21 7.44
N PHE A 204 7.39 -10.44 8.71
CA PHE A 204 8.73 -10.27 9.28
C PHE A 204 9.59 -11.53 9.35
N HIS A 205 9.06 -12.69 9.02
CA HIS A 205 9.86 -13.92 8.87
C HIS A 205 10.52 -14.07 7.49
N HIS A 206 10.19 -13.21 6.52
CA HIS A 206 10.60 -13.39 5.12
C HIS A 206 11.94 -12.76 4.72
N LEU A 207 12.62 -12.01 5.57
CA LEU A 207 14.02 -11.65 5.28
C LEU A 207 14.90 -12.91 5.12
N VAL A 208 14.55 -14.02 5.77
CA VAL A 208 15.24 -15.30 5.66
C VAL A 208 14.77 -16.09 4.42
N ILE A 209 13.49 -16.02 4.06
CA ILE A 209 12.94 -16.68 2.85
C ILE A 209 13.37 -15.93 1.59
N MET A 210 13.44 -14.61 1.60
CA MET A 210 13.98 -13.83 0.48
C MET A 210 15.44 -14.21 0.17
N ARG A 211 16.27 -14.59 1.14
CA ARG A 211 17.61 -15.13 0.85
C ARG A 211 17.56 -16.45 0.07
N LYS A 212 16.58 -17.31 0.29
CA LYS A 212 16.42 -18.56 -0.47
C LYS A 212 15.83 -18.33 -1.87
N VAL A 213 14.85 -17.46 -2.00
CA VAL A 213 14.27 -17.06 -3.30
C VAL A 213 15.31 -16.31 -4.14
N TRP A 214 16.13 -15.46 -3.52
CA TRP A 214 17.24 -14.76 -4.18
C TRP A 214 18.25 -15.74 -4.81
N ARG A 215 18.59 -16.80 -4.15
CA ARG A 215 19.50 -17.81 -4.71
C ARG A 215 18.92 -18.50 -5.95
N TRP A 216 17.60 -18.65 -6.01
CA TRP A 216 16.92 -19.24 -7.17
C TRP A 216 16.79 -18.26 -8.34
N ILE A 217 16.43 -17.00 -8.08
CA ILE A 217 16.31 -15.97 -9.13
C ILE A 217 17.67 -15.63 -9.74
N VAL A 218 18.73 -15.57 -8.96
CA VAL A 218 20.09 -15.36 -9.46
C VAL A 218 20.57 -16.57 -10.30
N CYS A 219 20.14 -17.78 -9.99
CA CYS A 219 20.49 -18.96 -10.78
C CYS A 219 19.78 -19.00 -12.16
N CYS A 220 18.59 -18.38 -12.28
CA CYS A 220 17.85 -18.31 -13.55
C CYS A 220 18.28 -17.17 -14.48
N THR A 221 18.97 -16.15 -13.95
CA THR A 221 19.40 -15.00 -14.77
C THR A 221 20.77 -15.14 -15.44
N THR A 222 21.51 -16.23 -15.15
CA THR A 222 22.82 -16.49 -15.77
C THR A 222 22.77 -17.36 -17.03
N SER A 223 21.59 -17.76 -17.48
CA SER A 223 21.40 -18.48 -18.74
C SER A 223 20.81 -17.53 -19.79
N HIS A 224 21.62 -17.16 -20.76
CA HIS A 224 21.21 -16.40 -21.95
C HIS A 224 20.02 -17.07 -22.65
N ARG A 225 18.84 -16.49 -22.57
CA ARG A 225 17.81 -16.45 -23.62
C ARG A 225 16.68 -15.50 -23.22
N SER A 226 16.30 -14.66 -24.17
CA SER A 226 15.17 -13.75 -24.17
C SER A 226 13.85 -14.53 -24.21
N ASP A 227 13.32 -14.95 -23.08
CA ASP A 227 11.97 -15.45 -22.97
C ASP A 227 11.12 -14.46 -22.19
N VAL A 228 10.16 -13.91 -22.91
CA VAL A 228 9.08 -13.06 -22.35
C VAL A 228 8.23 -13.97 -21.47
N PHE A 229 8.37 -13.83 -20.15
CA PHE A 229 7.51 -14.53 -19.19
C PHE A 229 6.09 -14.00 -19.28
N SER A 230 5.13 -14.86 -19.62
CA SER A 230 3.71 -14.56 -19.59
C SER A 230 3.20 -14.48 -18.14
N LEU A 231 2.13 -13.73 -17.90
CA LEU A 231 1.43 -13.63 -16.61
C LEU A 231 1.10 -14.99 -15.96
N ASP A 232 0.88 -16.03 -16.77
CA ASP A 232 0.65 -17.41 -16.33
C ASP A 232 1.88 -18.05 -15.67
N SER A 233 3.08 -17.66 -16.06
CA SER A 233 4.32 -18.15 -15.47
C SER A 233 4.54 -17.61 -14.06
N LEU A 234 4.16 -16.35 -13.82
CA LEU A 234 4.23 -15.73 -12.49
C LEU A 234 3.22 -16.35 -11.52
N ASN A 235 1.99 -16.61 -11.96
CA ASN A 235 0.98 -17.29 -11.13
C ASN A 235 1.39 -18.70 -10.71
N ARG A 236 2.00 -19.48 -11.60
CA ARG A 236 2.50 -20.85 -11.27
C ARG A 236 3.65 -20.81 -10.29
N PHE A 237 4.52 -19.82 -10.35
CA PHE A 237 5.61 -19.65 -9.40
C PHE A 237 5.13 -19.32 -7.98
N PHE A 238 4.12 -18.47 -7.86
CA PHE A 238 3.55 -18.08 -6.55
C PHE A 238 2.73 -19.23 -5.93
N THR A 239 2.02 -20.03 -6.72
CA THR A 239 1.25 -21.18 -6.22
C THR A 239 2.17 -22.32 -5.75
N ALA A 240 3.31 -22.54 -6.39
CA ALA A 240 4.28 -23.56 -5.98
C ALA A 240 5.05 -23.20 -4.70
N ALA A 241 5.22 -21.90 -4.40
CA ALA A 241 5.87 -21.43 -3.18
C ALA A 241 4.96 -21.53 -1.93
N LEU A 242 3.63 -21.63 -2.13
CA LEU A 242 2.63 -21.79 -1.06
C LEU A 242 2.35 -23.26 -0.69
N LEU A 243 2.87 -24.22 -1.42
CA LEU A 243 2.63 -25.66 -1.23
C LEU A 243 3.83 -26.42 -0.64
N LEU A 244 4.86 -25.72 -0.17
CA LEU A 244 6.05 -26.32 0.47
C LEU A 244 6.24 -25.78 1.90
N ASP A 245 5.22 -26.01 2.75
CA ASP A 245 5.31 -26.12 4.21
C ASP A 245 4.82 -27.49 4.65
#